data_8f990e332e124663b6949833f67b1e25
#
_entry.id   8f990e332e124663b6949833f67b1e25
#
_cell.length_a   1.000
_cell.length_b   1.000
_cell.length_c   1.000
_cell.angle_alpha   90.00
_cell.angle_beta   90.00
_cell.angle_gamma   90.00
#
_symmetry.space_group_name_H-M   'P 1'
#
loop_
_entity.id
_entity.type
_entity.pdbx_description
1 polymer ?
#
loop_
_entity_poly.entity_id
_entity_poly.type
_entity_poly.pdbx_seq_one_letter_code
_entity_poly.pdbx_strand_id
1 'polypeptide(L)'
;MFHLTAAAAILFGIWMYHSAVTEQTNTKKEFASSLAQSAAIGESLEDALSHPLEITVTPDGGQLIHNPLRYSYEALTQAASVLSAPGMVSNTLSTACFLLIPFAGFAVGMASASHDLRSGGIVLRWPQTMQGAFLTSKIAMGVGLMLALVAVGSLTSCILGAFWGGADTTYPPAPAPSLLHLLALAGFAVLIGAVFILFGLLVGSIFTERIIPLVTFFGLYYLIPLFGEWDPRQWITASGKHVIHYVGGLQIPEAKDALLPSMLLLAMAALSLAGVLMMWRWRSKMPTRGVT
;
A
#
# COMPACT_ATOMS: atom_id res chain seq x y z
N MET A 1 11.80 13.33 15.18
CA MET A 1 10.72 12.63 14.50
C MET A 1 10.94 12.57 12.98
N PHE A 2 11.19 13.70 12.31
CA PHE A 2 11.43 13.76 10.86
C PHE A 2 12.55 12.84 10.37
N HIS A 3 13.70 12.81 11.05
CA HIS A 3 14.82 11.92 10.67
C HIS A 3 14.46 10.42 10.77
N LEU A 4 13.65 10.03 11.75
CA LEU A 4 13.24 8.65 11.93
C LEU A 4 12.27 8.21 10.82
N THR A 5 11.36 9.10 10.42
CA THR A 5 10.43 8.83 9.31
C THR A 5 11.15 8.78 7.96
N ALA A 6 12.12 9.66 7.74
CA ALA A 6 12.95 9.63 6.53
C ALA A 6 13.80 8.35 6.46
N ALA A 7 14.42 7.94 7.57
CA ALA A 7 15.16 6.68 7.63
C ALA A 7 14.27 5.47 7.36
N ALA A 8 13.06 5.44 7.91
CA ALA A 8 12.09 4.37 7.65
C ALA A 8 11.69 4.31 6.16
N ALA A 9 11.50 5.45 5.50
CA ALA A 9 11.18 5.52 4.08
C ALA A 9 12.34 5.02 3.20
N ILE A 10 13.59 5.38 3.54
CA ILE A 10 14.79 4.89 2.85
C ILE A 10 14.90 3.36 3.02
N LEU A 11 14.77 2.86 4.24
CA LEU A 11 14.81 1.42 4.51
C LEU A 11 13.70 0.67 3.76
N PHE A 12 12.51 1.25 3.67
CA PHE A 12 11.42 0.68 2.86
C PHE A 12 11.80 0.62 1.37
N GLY A 13 12.39 1.68 0.81
CA GLY A 13 12.86 1.69 -0.58
C GLY A 13 13.96 0.64 -0.85
N ILE A 14 14.90 0.48 0.09
CA ILE A 14 15.95 -0.56 0.03
C ILE A 14 15.32 -1.96 0.08
N TRP A 15 14.38 -2.18 0.99
CA TRP A 15 13.65 -3.45 1.09
C TRP A 15 12.89 -3.77 -0.18
N MET A 16 12.19 -2.79 -0.78
CA MET A 16 11.48 -2.96 -2.04
C MET A 16 12.39 -3.36 -3.18
N TYR A 17 13.57 -2.71 -3.29
CA TYR A 17 14.58 -3.08 -4.28
C TYR A 17 15.07 -4.51 -4.06
N HIS A 18 15.45 -4.87 -2.83
CA HIS A 18 15.91 -6.22 -2.52
C HIS A 18 14.86 -7.29 -2.82
N SER A 19 13.60 -7.01 -2.49
CA SER A 19 12.47 -7.89 -2.79
C SER A 19 12.31 -8.11 -4.31
N ALA A 20 12.39 -7.03 -5.11
CA ALA A 20 12.29 -7.12 -6.56
C ALA A 20 13.46 -7.91 -7.18
N VAL A 21 14.69 -7.73 -6.70
CA VAL A 21 15.86 -8.51 -7.15
C VAL A 21 15.73 -9.99 -6.79
N THR A 22 15.24 -10.28 -5.60
CA THR A 22 15.01 -11.66 -5.15
C THR A 22 13.94 -12.35 -6.02
N GLU A 23 12.85 -11.65 -6.28
CA GLU A 23 11.77 -12.14 -7.14
C GLU A 23 12.27 -12.42 -8.57
N GLN A 24 13.01 -11.48 -9.17
CA GLN A 24 13.63 -11.71 -10.49
C GLN A 24 14.58 -12.93 -10.48
N THR A 25 15.32 -13.12 -9.40
CA THR A 25 16.23 -14.26 -9.30
C THR A 25 15.47 -15.59 -9.21
N ASN A 26 14.34 -15.61 -8.50
CA ASN A 26 13.49 -16.78 -8.37
C ASN A 26 12.78 -17.09 -9.68
N THR A 27 12.18 -16.11 -10.33
CA THR A 27 11.51 -16.30 -11.64
C THR A 27 12.50 -16.74 -12.74
N LYS A 28 13.77 -16.29 -12.70
CA LYS A 28 14.82 -16.81 -13.60
C LYS A 28 15.08 -18.30 -13.38
N LYS A 29 15.15 -18.75 -12.13
CA LYS A 29 15.33 -20.18 -11.82
C LYS A 29 14.13 -21.02 -12.25
N GLU A 30 12.92 -20.54 -12.00
CA GLU A 30 11.68 -21.20 -12.41
C GLU A 30 11.59 -21.30 -13.93
N PHE A 31 11.88 -20.21 -14.65
CA PHE A 31 11.91 -20.23 -16.11
C PHE A 31 12.97 -21.20 -16.65
N ALA A 32 14.18 -21.20 -16.09
CA ALA A 32 15.23 -22.15 -16.50
C ALA A 32 14.81 -23.62 -16.28
N SER A 33 14.11 -23.90 -15.18
CA SER A 33 13.59 -25.24 -14.90
C SER A 33 12.46 -25.62 -15.86
N SER A 34 11.52 -24.71 -16.15
CA SER A 34 10.44 -24.92 -17.10
C SER A 34 10.97 -25.13 -18.52
N LEU A 35 11.98 -24.35 -18.92
CA LEU A 35 12.62 -24.49 -20.22
C LEU A 35 13.31 -25.85 -20.37
N ALA A 36 13.99 -26.33 -19.33
CA ALA A 36 14.63 -27.64 -19.34
C ALA A 36 13.61 -28.78 -19.42
N GLN A 37 12.46 -28.64 -18.74
CA GLN A 37 11.37 -29.62 -18.80
C GLN A 37 10.71 -29.64 -20.18
N SER A 38 10.39 -28.47 -20.75
CA SER A 38 9.80 -28.37 -22.09
C SER A 38 10.75 -28.89 -23.17
N ALA A 39 12.05 -28.61 -23.07
CA ALA A 39 13.05 -29.16 -23.99
C ALA A 39 13.12 -30.72 -23.93
N ALA A 40 12.91 -31.32 -22.76
CA ALA A 40 12.88 -32.79 -22.61
C ALA A 40 11.70 -33.45 -23.32
N ILE A 41 10.60 -32.72 -23.53
CA ILE A 41 9.42 -33.20 -24.29
C ILE A 41 9.40 -32.67 -25.72
N GLY A 42 10.45 -31.97 -26.16
CA GLY A 42 10.60 -31.47 -27.54
C GLY A 42 9.82 -30.19 -27.83
N GLU A 43 9.32 -29.48 -26.82
CA GLU A 43 8.62 -28.20 -26.97
C GLU A 43 9.62 -27.05 -26.96
N SER A 44 9.56 -26.16 -27.97
CA SER A 44 10.38 -24.96 -28.03
C SER A 44 9.71 -23.77 -27.36
N LEU A 45 10.48 -22.74 -27.00
CA LEU A 45 9.91 -21.49 -26.45
C LEU A 45 8.98 -20.79 -27.48
N GLU A 46 9.33 -20.85 -28.76
CA GLU A 46 8.50 -20.26 -29.83
C GLU A 46 7.12 -20.99 -29.93
N ASP A 47 7.13 -22.32 -29.83
CA ASP A 47 5.90 -23.10 -29.80
C ASP A 47 5.05 -22.74 -28.58
N ALA A 48 5.64 -22.67 -27.40
CA ALA A 48 4.94 -22.29 -26.17
C ALA A 48 4.33 -20.87 -26.27
N LEU A 49 5.06 -19.90 -26.84
CA LEU A 49 4.55 -18.53 -27.03
C LEU A 49 3.43 -18.43 -28.07
N SER A 50 3.34 -19.36 -29.01
CA SER A 50 2.27 -19.40 -30.02
C SER A 50 0.92 -19.86 -29.44
N HIS A 51 0.93 -20.60 -28.32
CA HIS A 51 -0.28 -21.11 -27.68
C HIS A 51 -0.74 -20.16 -26.56
N PRO A 52 -2.06 -19.99 -26.34
CA PRO A 52 -2.58 -19.13 -25.28
C PRO A 52 -2.20 -19.66 -23.89
N LEU A 53 -2.10 -18.77 -22.92
CA LEU A 53 -1.98 -19.14 -21.52
C LEU A 53 -3.38 -19.41 -20.98
N GLU A 54 -3.66 -20.66 -20.63
CA GLU A 54 -4.92 -21.08 -20.00
C GLU A 54 -4.64 -21.50 -18.56
N ILE A 55 -5.33 -20.88 -17.61
CA ILE A 55 -5.28 -21.23 -16.19
C ILE A 55 -6.67 -21.72 -15.79
N THR A 56 -6.76 -22.98 -15.40
CA THR A 56 -8.01 -23.59 -14.92
C THR A 56 -7.96 -23.70 -13.41
N VAL A 57 -8.98 -23.14 -12.73
CA VAL A 57 -9.11 -23.30 -11.28
C VAL A 57 -9.76 -24.64 -10.99
N THR A 58 -9.09 -25.51 -10.24
CA THR A 58 -9.59 -26.81 -9.83
C THR A 58 -10.63 -26.66 -8.70
N PRO A 59 -11.56 -27.64 -8.52
CA PRO A 59 -12.61 -27.56 -7.49
C PRO A 59 -12.08 -27.42 -6.05
N ASP A 60 -10.87 -27.85 -5.81
CA ASP A 60 -10.12 -27.76 -4.53
C ASP A 60 -9.40 -26.43 -4.36
N GLY A 61 -9.59 -25.47 -5.28
CA GLY A 61 -8.96 -24.14 -5.23
C GLY A 61 -7.52 -24.11 -5.77
N GLY A 62 -7.01 -25.22 -6.32
CA GLY A 62 -5.73 -25.26 -7.01
C GLY A 62 -5.81 -24.59 -8.38
N GLN A 63 -4.66 -24.23 -8.95
CA GLN A 63 -4.55 -23.70 -10.31
C GLN A 63 -3.80 -24.70 -11.18
N LEU A 64 -4.41 -25.11 -12.28
CA LEU A 64 -3.77 -25.90 -13.31
C LEU A 64 -3.34 -24.97 -14.45
N ILE A 65 -2.03 -24.87 -14.66
CA ILE A 65 -1.43 -24.04 -15.71
C ILE A 65 -1.16 -24.95 -16.92
N HIS A 66 -1.88 -24.74 -18.03
CA HIS A 66 -1.77 -25.58 -19.23
C HIS A 66 -0.51 -25.27 -20.06
N ASN A 67 0.07 -24.07 -19.93
CA ASN A 67 1.30 -23.68 -20.60
C ASN A 67 2.32 -23.14 -19.58
N PRO A 68 3.03 -24.01 -18.84
CA PRO A 68 3.93 -23.58 -17.77
C PRO A 68 5.16 -22.82 -18.28
N LEU A 69 5.65 -23.13 -19.50
CA LEU A 69 6.80 -22.42 -20.06
C LEU A 69 6.44 -20.96 -20.41
N ARG A 70 5.28 -20.74 -21.02
CA ARG A 70 4.79 -19.38 -21.29
C ARG A 70 4.52 -18.63 -19.98
N TYR A 71 3.90 -19.25 -19.00
CA TYR A 71 3.65 -18.65 -17.69
C TYR A 71 4.93 -18.17 -17.02
N SER A 72 5.95 -19.02 -16.96
CA SER A 72 7.25 -18.66 -16.35
C SER A 72 8.01 -17.62 -17.17
N TYR A 73 7.86 -17.59 -18.49
CA TYR A 73 8.41 -16.53 -19.33
C TYR A 73 7.72 -15.17 -19.08
N GLU A 74 6.40 -15.14 -19.05
CA GLU A 74 5.64 -13.92 -18.74
C GLU A 74 5.97 -13.40 -17.32
N ALA A 75 6.07 -14.29 -16.33
CA ALA A 75 6.51 -13.93 -14.98
C ALA A 75 7.93 -13.33 -14.97
N LEU A 76 8.86 -13.91 -15.73
CA LEU A 76 10.23 -13.39 -15.84
C LEU A 76 10.27 -11.99 -16.49
N THR A 77 9.56 -11.79 -17.61
CA THR A 77 9.50 -10.49 -18.29
C THR A 77 8.84 -9.42 -17.43
N GLN A 78 7.84 -9.82 -16.65
CA GLN A 78 7.17 -8.95 -15.70
C GLN A 78 8.09 -8.57 -14.52
N ALA A 79 8.78 -9.55 -13.91
CA ALA A 79 9.76 -9.29 -12.86
C ALA A 79 10.92 -8.38 -13.34
N ALA A 80 11.37 -8.56 -14.60
CA ALA A 80 12.35 -7.69 -15.23
C ALA A 80 11.84 -6.26 -15.41
N SER A 81 10.57 -6.07 -15.76
CA SER A 81 9.96 -4.75 -15.91
C SER A 81 9.88 -3.98 -14.59
N VAL A 82 9.70 -4.69 -13.47
CA VAL A 82 9.65 -4.09 -12.13
C VAL A 82 10.97 -3.43 -11.77
N LEU A 83 12.11 -3.98 -12.19
CA LEU A 83 13.44 -3.39 -11.94
C LEU A 83 13.74 -2.15 -12.79
N SER A 84 12.90 -1.83 -13.77
CA SER A 84 12.99 -0.53 -14.46
C SER A 84 12.64 0.61 -13.50
N ALA A 85 13.19 1.82 -13.75
CA ALA A 85 12.92 2.98 -12.90
C ALA A 85 11.40 3.25 -12.69
N PRO A 86 10.54 3.30 -13.73
CA PRO A 86 9.09 3.47 -13.53
C PRO A 86 8.42 2.23 -12.91
N GLY A 87 8.93 1.03 -13.18
CA GLY A 87 8.47 -0.22 -12.56
C GLY A 87 8.71 -0.24 -11.06
N MET A 88 9.89 0.18 -10.61
CA MET A 88 10.24 0.30 -9.19
C MET A 88 9.34 1.31 -8.47
N VAL A 89 9.03 2.45 -9.09
CA VAL A 89 8.09 3.43 -8.52
C VAL A 89 6.70 2.83 -8.38
N SER A 90 6.19 2.16 -9.42
CA SER A 90 4.88 1.51 -9.40
C SER A 90 4.79 0.44 -8.30
N ASN A 91 5.78 -0.45 -8.23
CA ASN A 91 5.83 -1.51 -7.24
C ASN A 91 5.92 -0.97 -5.80
N THR A 92 6.76 0.05 -5.59
CA THR A 92 6.92 0.69 -4.27
C THR A 92 5.62 1.39 -3.84
N LEU A 93 4.95 2.12 -4.74
CA LEU A 93 3.66 2.76 -4.49
C LEU A 93 2.57 1.74 -4.17
N SER A 94 2.45 0.69 -4.98
CA SER A 94 1.44 -0.37 -4.79
C SER A 94 1.61 -1.05 -3.43
N THR A 95 2.84 -1.45 -3.10
CA THR A 95 3.15 -2.08 -1.81
C THR A 95 2.96 -1.11 -0.64
N ALA A 96 3.30 0.17 -0.82
CA ALA A 96 3.10 1.20 0.21
C ALA A 96 1.61 1.42 0.50
N CYS A 97 0.73 1.41 -0.52
CA CYS A 97 -0.71 1.53 -0.32
C CYS A 97 -1.27 0.47 0.62
N PHE A 98 -0.67 -0.71 0.61
CA PHE A 98 -1.10 -1.85 1.40
C PHE A 98 -0.38 -1.96 2.75
N LEU A 99 0.93 -1.77 2.78
CA LEU A 99 1.74 -1.98 4.00
C LEU A 99 2.04 -0.70 4.76
N LEU A 100 2.57 0.32 4.11
CA LEU A 100 3.13 1.48 4.79
C LEU A 100 2.07 2.55 5.10
N ILE A 101 1.25 2.90 4.11
CA ILE A 101 0.33 4.03 4.17
C ILE A 101 -0.76 3.85 5.23
N PRO A 102 -1.41 2.67 5.39
CA PRO A 102 -2.42 2.46 6.42
C PRO A 102 -1.86 2.70 7.83
N PHE A 103 -0.70 2.11 8.14
CA PHE A 103 -0.08 2.26 9.43
C PHE A 103 0.42 3.68 9.69
N ALA A 104 1.14 4.25 8.73
CA ALA A 104 1.71 5.58 8.85
C ALA A 104 0.60 6.65 8.91
N GLY A 105 -0.45 6.52 8.08
CA GLY A 105 -1.63 7.39 8.13
C GLY A 105 -2.33 7.34 9.48
N PHE A 106 -2.59 6.12 9.98
CA PHE A 106 -3.17 5.93 11.31
C PHE A 106 -2.31 6.56 12.41
N ALA A 107 -1.00 6.29 12.41
CA ALA A 107 -0.07 6.81 13.41
C ALA A 107 0.01 8.34 13.41
N VAL A 108 0.05 8.96 12.23
CA VAL A 108 0.08 10.43 12.09
C VAL A 108 -1.22 11.06 12.55
N GLY A 109 -2.36 10.50 12.14
CA GLY A 109 -3.68 10.98 12.59
C GLY A 109 -3.82 10.88 14.11
N MET A 110 -3.52 9.72 14.67
CA MET A 110 -3.59 9.47 16.11
C MET A 110 -2.64 10.39 16.90
N ALA A 111 -1.38 10.54 16.45
CA ALA A 111 -0.41 11.40 17.12
C ALA A 111 -0.83 12.88 17.09
N SER A 112 -1.42 13.34 15.98
CA SER A 112 -1.91 14.71 15.83
C SER A 112 -3.07 14.99 16.80
N ALA A 113 -4.11 14.11 16.85
CA ALA A 113 -5.24 14.30 17.73
C ALA A 113 -4.85 14.19 19.22
N SER A 114 -4.08 13.18 19.59
CA SER A 114 -3.63 13.01 20.98
C SER A 114 -2.71 14.13 21.47
N HIS A 115 -1.92 14.75 20.57
CA HIS A 115 -1.14 15.94 20.91
C HIS A 115 -2.04 17.14 21.24
N ASP A 116 -3.04 17.40 20.41
CA ASP A 116 -3.98 18.50 20.62
C ASP A 116 -4.82 18.31 21.89
N LEU A 117 -5.12 17.05 22.26
CA LEU A 117 -5.79 16.75 23.53
C LEU A 117 -4.90 17.09 24.74
N ARG A 118 -3.64 16.64 24.70
CA ARG A 118 -2.68 16.87 25.82
C ARG A 118 -2.30 18.33 25.98
N SER A 119 -2.15 19.06 24.86
CA SER A 119 -1.78 20.50 24.88
C SER A 119 -2.98 21.44 25.10
N GLY A 120 -4.20 20.91 25.25
CA GLY A 120 -5.41 21.71 25.31
C GLY A 120 -5.77 22.40 23.99
N GLY A 121 -5.06 22.08 22.90
CA GLY A 121 -5.24 22.73 21.60
C GLY A 121 -6.65 22.63 21.03
N ILE A 122 -7.36 21.54 21.30
CA ILE A 122 -8.76 21.36 20.88
C ILE A 122 -9.68 22.35 21.62
N VAL A 123 -9.46 22.55 22.92
CA VAL A 123 -10.30 23.44 23.73
C VAL A 123 -10.05 24.90 23.37
N LEU A 124 -8.79 25.28 23.10
CA LEU A 124 -8.39 26.65 22.83
C LEU A 124 -8.61 27.08 21.38
N ARG A 125 -8.27 26.21 20.42
CA ARG A 125 -8.24 26.54 18.99
C ARG A 125 -9.54 26.21 18.26
N TRP A 126 -10.22 25.15 18.65
CA TRP A 126 -11.45 24.70 17.98
C TRP A 126 -12.57 25.74 17.98
N PRO A 127 -12.85 26.45 19.09
CA PRO A 127 -13.86 27.52 19.09
C PRO A 127 -13.45 28.77 18.32
N GLN A 128 -12.13 29.01 18.17
CA GLN A 128 -11.57 30.22 17.56
C GLN A 128 -11.35 30.12 16.07
N THR A 129 -11.30 28.90 15.53
CA THR A 129 -11.07 28.65 14.11
C THR A 129 -12.32 28.08 13.45
N MET A 130 -12.43 28.31 12.12
CA MET A 130 -13.45 27.56 11.36
C MET A 130 -13.14 26.06 11.47
N GLN A 131 -14.08 25.32 12.05
CA GLN A 131 -13.93 23.88 12.35
C GLN A 131 -13.45 23.06 11.14
N GLY A 132 -13.98 23.39 9.95
CA GLY A 132 -13.53 22.77 8.70
C GLY A 132 -12.06 23.06 8.38
N ALA A 133 -11.62 24.30 8.53
CA ALA A 133 -10.24 24.69 8.22
C ALA A 133 -9.23 24.02 9.16
N PHE A 134 -9.56 23.85 10.43
CA PHE A 134 -8.71 23.15 11.40
C PHE A 134 -8.54 21.67 11.04
N LEU A 135 -9.64 20.98 10.72
CA LEU A 135 -9.60 19.58 10.35
C LEU A 135 -8.91 19.36 9.01
N THR A 136 -9.23 20.16 7.99
CA THR A 136 -8.59 20.06 6.67
C THR A 136 -7.09 20.32 6.74
N SER A 137 -6.63 21.26 7.58
CA SER A 137 -5.19 21.49 7.79
C SER A 137 -4.48 20.26 8.38
N LYS A 138 -5.13 19.54 9.31
CA LYS A 138 -4.58 18.30 9.89
C LYS A 138 -4.48 17.17 8.88
N ILE A 139 -5.53 17.00 8.08
CA ILE A 139 -5.54 16.01 7.00
C ILE A 139 -4.49 16.36 5.95
N ALA A 140 -4.45 17.61 5.50
CA ALA A 140 -3.49 18.06 4.48
C ALA A 140 -2.04 17.90 4.95
N MET A 141 -1.73 18.24 6.21
CA MET A 141 -0.41 18.03 6.79
C MET A 141 -0.06 16.52 6.86
N GLY A 142 -1.01 15.69 7.29
CA GLY A 142 -0.82 14.25 7.37
C GLY A 142 -0.60 13.63 6.00
N VAL A 143 -1.43 13.99 5.01
CA VAL A 143 -1.29 13.54 3.62
C VAL A 143 0.03 14.02 3.01
N GLY A 144 0.42 15.27 3.24
CA GLY A 144 1.70 15.81 2.78
C GLY A 144 2.89 15.03 3.34
N LEU A 145 2.85 14.67 4.63
CA LEU A 145 3.87 13.82 5.24
C LEU A 145 3.89 12.41 4.63
N MET A 146 2.73 11.80 4.39
CA MET A 146 2.64 10.49 3.73
C MET A 146 3.21 10.53 2.32
N LEU A 147 2.85 11.55 1.53
CA LEU A 147 3.39 11.74 0.19
C LEU A 147 4.92 11.91 0.20
N ALA A 148 5.45 12.67 1.15
CA ALA A 148 6.89 12.84 1.29
C ALA A 148 7.59 11.50 1.62
N LEU A 149 7.02 10.69 2.52
CA LEU A 149 7.55 9.37 2.87
C LEU A 149 7.56 8.42 1.69
N VAL A 150 6.45 8.36 0.97
CA VAL A 150 6.29 7.49 -0.20
C VAL A 150 7.20 7.96 -1.34
N ALA A 151 7.32 9.28 -1.55
CA ALA A 151 8.22 9.86 -2.55
C ALA A 151 9.70 9.51 -2.26
N VAL A 152 10.14 9.64 -0.99
CA VAL A 152 11.50 9.26 -0.58
C VAL A 152 11.74 7.77 -0.77
N GLY A 153 10.80 6.91 -0.36
CA GLY A 153 10.89 5.46 -0.58
C GLY A 153 10.95 5.08 -2.06
N SER A 154 10.05 5.65 -2.87
CA SER A 154 10.01 5.42 -4.31
C SER A 154 11.27 5.94 -5.03
N LEU A 155 11.77 7.12 -4.63
CA LEU A 155 13.01 7.66 -5.19
C LEU A 155 14.21 6.78 -4.85
N THR A 156 14.28 6.29 -3.60
CA THR A 156 15.35 5.37 -3.16
C THR A 156 15.34 4.09 -3.99
N SER A 157 14.19 3.44 -4.13
CA SER A 157 14.08 2.21 -4.91
C SER A 157 14.34 2.44 -6.41
N CYS A 158 13.89 3.58 -6.95
CA CYS A 158 14.15 3.99 -8.32
C CYS A 158 15.64 4.18 -8.59
N ILE A 159 16.37 4.88 -7.71
CA ILE A 159 17.81 5.09 -7.81
C ILE A 159 18.55 3.76 -7.75
N LEU A 160 18.20 2.88 -6.81
CA LEU A 160 18.78 1.55 -6.70
C LEU A 160 18.53 0.72 -7.97
N GLY A 161 17.30 0.75 -8.50
CA GLY A 161 16.95 0.10 -9.77
C GLY A 161 17.74 0.64 -10.95
N ALA A 162 17.94 1.95 -11.05
CA ALA A 162 18.69 2.57 -12.13
C ALA A 162 20.20 2.25 -12.09
N PHE A 163 20.79 2.17 -10.89
CA PHE A 163 22.23 1.95 -10.76
C PHE A 163 22.65 0.48 -10.65
N TRP A 164 21.81 -0.37 -10.04
CA TRP A 164 22.12 -1.77 -9.76
C TRP A 164 21.09 -2.75 -10.36
N GLY A 165 19.98 -2.27 -10.87
CA GLY A 165 19.02 -3.08 -11.60
C GLY A 165 19.56 -3.42 -12.97
N GLY A 166 20.53 -4.34 -13.03
CA GLY A 166 21.07 -4.82 -14.29
C GLY A 166 19.95 -5.43 -15.12
N ALA A 167 19.46 -4.68 -16.11
CA ALA A 167 18.54 -5.21 -17.10
C ALA A 167 19.22 -6.38 -17.79
N ASP A 168 18.77 -7.59 -17.49
CA ASP A 168 19.16 -8.75 -18.27
C ASP A 168 18.54 -8.57 -19.66
N THR A 169 19.35 -8.14 -20.61
CA THR A 169 18.93 -7.86 -21.98
C THR A 169 18.57 -9.13 -22.76
N THR A 170 18.76 -10.29 -22.16
CA THR A 170 18.46 -11.59 -22.78
C THR A 170 16.95 -11.75 -23.02
N TYR A 171 16.13 -11.19 -22.14
CA TYR A 171 14.68 -11.25 -22.28
C TYR A 171 14.09 -9.84 -22.25
N PRO A 172 13.28 -9.44 -23.25
CA PRO A 172 12.70 -8.11 -23.28
C PRO A 172 11.78 -7.91 -22.07
N PRO A 173 11.94 -6.82 -21.30
CA PRO A 173 11.05 -6.52 -20.19
C PRO A 173 9.65 -6.22 -20.70
N ALA A 174 8.63 -6.55 -19.91
CA ALA A 174 7.27 -6.12 -20.17
C ALA A 174 7.17 -4.58 -20.24
N PRO A 175 6.16 -4.02 -20.92
CA PRO A 175 6.01 -2.58 -21.07
C PRO A 175 6.02 -1.87 -19.69
N ALA A 176 6.82 -0.81 -19.59
CA ALA A 176 6.88 -0.01 -18.37
C ALA A 176 5.54 0.70 -18.11
N PRO A 177 5.16 0.89 -16.82
CA PRO A 177 3.93 1.60 -16.49
C PRO A 177 3.94 3.04 -17.02
N SER A 178 2.80 3.49 -17.56
CA SER A 178 2.64 4.82 -18.09
C SER A 178 2.63 5.88 -16.97
N LEU A 179 2.97 7.13 -17.30
CA LEU A 179 2.89 8.24 -16.36
C LEU A 179 1.48 8.41 -15.78
N LEU A 180 0.45 8.22 -16.62
CA LEU A 180 -0.94 8.31 -16.18
C LEU A 180 -1.26 7.24 -15.11
N HIS A 181 -0.77 6.03 -15.31
CA HIS A 181 -0.90 4.96 -14.32
C HIS A 181 -0.21 5.32 -13.00
N LEU A 182 1.01 5.86 -13.04
CA LEU A 182 1.73 6.28 -11.84
C LEU A 182 1.01 7.42 -11.10
N LEU A 183 0.43 8.37 -11.83
CA LEU A 183 -0.38 9.45 -11.24
C LEU A 183 -1.68 8.91 -10.61
N ALA A 184 -2.36 7.98 -11.27
CA ALA A 184 -3.56 7.33 -10.73
C ALA A 184 -3.23 6.56 -9.43
N LEU A 185 -2.12 5.84 -9.43
CA LEU A 185 -1.64 5.10 -8.26
C LEU A 185 -1.25 6.04 -7.11
N ALA A 186 -0.58 7.16 -7.40
CA ALA A 186 -0.28 8.19 -6.41
C ALA A 186 -1.56 8.82 -5.84
N GLY A 187 -2.55 9.11 -6.69
CA GLY A 187 -3.86 9.59 -6.26
C GLY A 187 -4.58 8.60 -5.35
N PHE A 188 -4.53 7.33 -5.68
CA PHE A 188 -5.07 6.25 -4.84
C PHE A 188 -4.34 6.16 -3.49
N ALA A 189 -3.02 6.27 -3.49
CA ALA A 189 -2.20 6.31 -2.27
C ALA A 189 -2.61 7.47 -1.34
N VAL A 190 -2.87 8.65 -1.90
CA VAL A 190 -3.38 9.83 -1.15
C VAL A 190 -4.75 9.53 -0.54
N LEU A 191 -5.65 8.91 -1.30
CA LEU A 191 -6.98 8.55 -0.83
C LEU A 191 -6.90 7.59 0.37
N ILE A 192 -6.14 6.50 0.25
CA ILE A 192 -5.94 5.55 1.34
C ILE A 192 -5.30 6.24 2.56
N GLY A 193 -4.27 7.05 2.32
CA GLY A 193 -3.64 7.84 3.39
C GLY A 193 -4.63 8.72 4.14
N ALA A 194 -5.50 9.44 3.43
CA ALA A 194 -6.53 10.30 4.03
C ALA A 194 -7.54 9.49 4.88
N VAL A 195 -7.99 8.32 4.38
CA VAL A 195 -8.90 7.43 5.13
C VAL A 195 -8.27 7.00 6.46
N PHE A 196 -7.04 6.52 6.44
CA PHE A 196 -6.37 6.06 7.66
C PHE A 196 -5.93 7.19 8.59
N ILE A 197 -5.63 8.38 8.06
CA ILE A 197 -5.41 9.59 8.88
C ILE A 197 -6.70 9.96 9.63
N LEU A 198 -7.86 9.95 8.96
CA LEU A 198 -9.16 10.21 9.60
C LEU A 198 -9.46 9.19 10.69
N PHE A 199 -9.22 7.91 10.42
CA PHE A 199 -9.40 6.85 11.41
C PHE A 199 -8.45 7.04 12.61
N GLY A 200 -7.18 7.35 12.37
CA GLY A 200 -6.21 7.69 13.41
C GLY A 200 -6.59 8.93 14.22
N LEU A 201 -7.12 9.98 13.57
CA LEU A 201 -7.65 11.17 14.24
C LEU A 201 -8.81 10.82 15.18
N LEU A 202 -9.73 9.95 14.74
CA LEU A 202 -10.86 9.48 15.58
C LEU A 202 -10.31 8.75 16.82
N VAL A 203 -9.47 7.74 16.64
CA VAL A 203 -8.91 6.96 17.73
C VAL A 203 -8.09 7.85 18.68
N GLY A 204 -7.24 8.72 18.14
CA GLY A 204 -6.46 9.69 18.92
C GLY A 204 -7.32 10.73 19.65
N SER A 205 -8.55 10.98 19.17
CA SER A 205 -9.52 11.84 19.87
C SER A 205 -10.20 11.12 21.06
N ILE A 206 -10.24 9.80 21.04
CA ILE A 206 -10.79 8.98 22.13
C ILE A 206 -9.74 8.72 23.19
N PHE A 207 -8.55 8.29 22.78
CA PHE A 207 -7.48 7.87 23.65
C PHE A 207 -6.41 8.97 23.80
N THR A 208 -6.05 9.28 25.04
CA THR A 208 -4.92 10.17 25.34
C THR A 208 -3.57 9.46 25.20
N GLU A 209 -3.56 8.16 25.44
CA GLU A 209 -2.38 7.31 25.28
C GLU A 209 -2.17 6.94 23.81
N ARG A 210 -0.89 6.94 23.37
CA ARG A 210 -0.54 6.72 21.96
C ARG A 210 -0.10 5.27 21.69
N ILE A 211 0.56 4.65 22.65
CA ILE A 211 1.23 3.36 22.42
C ILE A 211 0.20 2.24 22.29
N ILE A 212 -0.76 2.16 23.21
CA ILE A 212 -1.74 1.07 23.22
C ILE A 212 -2.55 1.01 21.93
N PRO A 213 -3.20 2.10 21.44
CA PRO A 213 -3.95 2.03 20.18
C PRO A 213 -3.07 1.75 18.97
N LEU A 214 -1.81 2.25 18.97
CA LEU A 214 -0.88 1.99 17.86
C LEU A 214 -0.49 0.52 17.78
N VAL A 215 -0.14 -0.10 18.91
CA VAL A 215 0.20 -1.52 18.98
C VAL A 215 -1.02 -2.39 18.66
N THR A 216 -2.20 -2.00 19.15
CA THR A 216 -3.45 -2.70 18.82
C THR A 216 -3.74 -2.64 17.32
N PHE A 217 -3.63 -1.46 16.70
CA PHE A 217 -3.82 -1.33 15.25
C PHE A 217 -2.81 -2.17 14.48
N PHE A 218 -1.53 -2.12 14.87
CA PHE A 218 -0.48 -2.94 14.26
C PHE A 218 -0.81 -4.43 14.36
N GLY A 219 -1.17 -4.90 15.56
CA GLY A 219 -1.54 -6.29 15.78
C GLY A 219 -2.74 -6.73 14.96
N LEU A 220 -3.82 -5.94 14.96
CA LEU A 220 -5.03 -6.23 14.19
C LEU A 220 -4.80 -6.20 12.68
N TYR A 221 -4.01 -5.24 12.20
CA TYR A 221 -3.82 -5.05 10.77
C TYR A 221 -2.79 -6.01 10.15
N TYR A 222 -1.70 -6.35 10.86
CA TYR A 222 -0.60 -7.13 10.28
C TYR A 222 -0.47 -8.55 10.81
N LEU A 223 -0.80 -8.80 12.09
CA LEU A 223 -0.57 -10.10 12.72
C LEU A 223 -1.78 -11.03 12.66
N ILE A 224 -2.99 -10.46 12.61
CA ILE A 224 -4.20 -11.30 12.55
C ILE A 224 -4.44 -11.71 11.10
N PRO A 225 -4.76 -12.99 10.85
CA PRO A 225 -5.16 -13.46 9.53
C PRO A 225 -6.35 -12.67 8.98
N LEU A 226 -6.48 -12.65 7.66
CA LEU A 226 -7.55 -11.92 6.97
C LEU A 226 -8.93 -12.26 7.52
N PHE A 227 -9.73 -11.22 7.81
CA PHE A 227 -11.11 -11.33 8.30
C PHE A 227 -12.14 -11.58 7.17
N GLY A 228 -11.71 -12.20 6.07
CA GLY A 228 -12.56 -12.39 4.89
C GLY A 228 -12.97 -11.05 4.28
N GLU A 229 -14.24 -10.92 3.89
CA GLU A 229 -14.77 -9.73 3.21
C GLU A 229 -14.74 -8.44 4.07
N TRP A 230 -14.60 -8.56 5.39
CA TRP A 230 -14.51 -7.43 6.32
C TRP A 230 -13.11 -6.89 6.55
N ASP A 231 -12.11 -7.43 5.85
CA ASP A 231 -10.72 -7.01 6.00
C ASP A 231 -10.43 -5.71 5.23
N PRO A 232 -9.98 -4.64 5.90
CA PRO A 232 -9.60 -3.40 5.22
C PRO A 232 -8.54 -3.59 4.14
N ARG A 233 -7.69 -4.61 4.26
CA ARG A 233 -6.68 -4.95 3.25
C ARG A 233 -7.32 -5.40 1.95
N GLN A 234 -8.38 -6.22 2.04
CA GLN A 234 -9.17 -6.62 0.87
C GLN A 234 -9.92 -5.43 0.25
N TRP A 235 -10.40 -4.50 1.07
CA TRP A 235 -11.05 -3.29 0.55
C TRP A 235 -10.08 -2.43 -0.27
N ILE A 236 -8.84 -2.27 0.21
CA ILE A 236 -7.79 -1.55 -0.53
C ILE A 236 -7.50 -2.25 -1.86
N THR A 237 -7.28 -3.57 -1.84
CA THR A 237 -6.95 -4.36 -3.03
C THR A 237 -8.08 -4.32 -4.06
N ALA A 238 -9.31 -4.57 -3.62
CA ALA A 238 -10.47 -4.58 -4.49
C ALA A 238 -10.74 -3.20 -5.11
N SER A 239 -10.64 -2.13 -4.31
CA SER A 239 -10.82 -0.77 -4.80
C SER A 239 -9.70 -0.33 -5.74
N GLY A 240 -8.50 -0.83 -5.51
CA GLY A 240 -7.31 -0.53 -6.30
C GLY A 240 -7.04 -1.48 -7.46
N LYS A 241 -7.87 -2.50 -7.73
CA LYS A 241 -7.57 -3.58 -8.69
C LYS A 241 -7.19 -3.12 -10.11
N HIS A 242 -7.65 -1.94 -10.53
CA HIS A 242 -7.31 -1.36 -11.83
C HIS A 242 -6.05 -0.49 -11.81
N VAL A 243 -5.54 -0.17 -10.62
CA VAL A 243 -4.43 0.75 -10.41
C VAL A 243 -3.25 0.05 -9.74
N ILE A 244 -3.53 -0.91 -8.87
CA ILE A 244 -2.52 -1.67 -8.15
C ILE A 244 -2.23 -2.95 -8.95
N HIS A 245 -0.99 -3.09 -9.40
CA HIS A 245 -0.48 -4.31 -9.99
C HIS A 245 0.55 -4.88 -9.03
N TYR A 246 0.17 -5.96 -8.34
CA TYR A 246 1.12 -6.67 -7.48
C TYR A 246 1.98 -7.60 -8.33
N VAL A 247 3.28 -7.38 -8.25
CA VAL A 247 4.27 -8.29 -8.80
C VAL A 247 5.09 -8.78 -7.63
N GLY A 248 4.90 -10.03 -7.23
CA GLY A 248 5.67 -10.64 -6.15
C GLY A 248 4.85 -11.47 -5.16
N GLY A 249 5.51 -12.06 -4.18
CA GLY A 249 5.00 -13.09 -3.27
C GLY A 249 3.87 -12.70 -2.30
N LEU A 250 3.35 -11.48 -2.35
CA LEU A 250 2.13 -11.10 -1.62
C LEU A 250 0.91 -11.52 -2.43
N GLN A 251 0.51 -12.78 -2.27
CA GLN A 251 -0.76 -13.27 -2.80
C GLN A 251 -1.90 -12.64 -2.00
N ILE A 252 -2.50 -11.61 -2.56
CA ILE A 252 -3.71 -11.02 -2.00
C ILE A 252 -4.89 -11.67 -2.71
N PRO A 253 -5.88 -12.23 -1.97
CA PRO A 253 -7.05 -12.84 -2.57
C PRO A 253 -7.73 -11.87 -3.55
N GLU A 254 -7.99 -12.32 -4.76
CA GLU A 254 -8.73 -11.53 -5.75
C GLU A 254 -10.12 -11.23 -5.22
N ALA A 255 -10.40 -9.96 -5.00
CA ALA A 255 -11.74 -9.52 -4.66
C ALA A 255 -12.61 -9.57 -5.92
N LYS A 256 -13.70 -10.35 -5.85
CA LYS A 256 -14.62 -10.56 -6.98
C LYS A 256 -15.27 -9.25 -7.44
N ASP A 257 -15.65 -8.38 -6.50
CA ASP A 257 -16.33 -7.10 -6.76
C ASP A 257 -15.62 -5.94 -6.07
N ALA A 258 -15.40 -4.83 -6.80
CA ALA A 258 -14.77 -3.63 -6.25
C ALA A 258 -15.76 -2.66 -5.59
N LEU A 259 -17.07 -2.79 -5.88
CA LEU A 259 -18.08 -1.81 -5.47
C LEU A 259 -18.30 -1.81 -3.96
N LEU A 260 -18.61 -2.97 -3.38
CA LEU A 260 -18.83 -3.10 -1.94
C LEU A 260 -17.59 -2.70 -1.11
N PRO A 261 -16.37 -3.20 -1.41
CA PRO A 261 -15.14 -2.77 -0.73
C PRO A 261 -14.88 -1.27 -0.80
N SER A 262 -15.12 -0.65 -1.95
CA SER A 262 -14.96 0.81 -2.10
C SER A 262 -15.97 1.59 -1.24
N MET A 263 -17.22 1.13 -1.17
CA MET A 263 -18.22 1.71 -0.28
C MET A 263 -17.85 1.56 1.20
N LEU A 264 -17.27 0.44 1.60
CA LEU A 264 -16.80 0.21 2.98
C LEU A 264 -15.64 1.14 3.36
N LEU A 265 -14.68 1.37 2.45
CA LEU A 265 -13.62 2.37 2.66
C LEU A 265 -14.19 3.79 2.82
N LEU A 266 -15.13 4.17 1.96
CA LEU A 266 -15.80 5.48 2.07
C LEU A 266 -16.63 5.60 3.34
N ALA A 267 -17.33 4.54 3.73
CA ALA A 267 -18.10 4.49 4.99
C ALA A 267 -17.15 4.63 6.19
N MET A 268 -16.02 3.94 6.20
CA MET A 268 -15.00 4.08 7.24
C MET A 268 -14.49 5.52 7.35
N ALA A 269 -14.23 6.18 6.22
CA ALA A 269 -13.82 7.58 6.19
C ALA A 269 -14.91 8.52 6.72
N ALA A 270 -16.16 8.33 6.26
CA ALA A 270 -17.30 9.15 6.68
C ALA A 270 -17.63 9.01 8.18
N LEU A 271 -17.62 7.78 8.69
CA LEU A 271 -17.84 7.50 10.11
C LEU A 271 -16.69 8.07 10.97
N SER A 272 -15.45 7.95 10.51
CA SER A 272 -14.31 8.53 11.20
C SER A 272 -14.39 10.06 11.24
N LEU A 273 -14.75 10.70 10.13
CA LEU A 273 -14.96 12.14 10.05
C LEU A 273 -16.06 12.61 11.00
N ALA A 274 -17.24 11.96 10.95
CA ALA A 274 -18.35 12.28 11.82
C ALA A 274 -17.99 12.11 13.30
N GLY A 275 -17.31 11.01 13.63
CA GLY A 275 -16.84 10.73 14.99
C GLY A 275 -15.84 11.78 15.51
N VAL A 276 -14.86 12.18 14.69
CA VAL A 276 -13.93 13.27 15.05
C VAL A 276 -14.66 14.56 15.33
N LEU A 277 -15.57 14.97 14.43
CA LEU A 277 -16.34 16.21 14.60
C LEU A 277 -17.19 16.18 15.86
N MET A 278 -17.85 15.05 16.13
CA MET A 278 -18.68 14.86 17.33
C MET A 278 -17.84 14.93 18.61
N MET A 279 -16.72 14.21 18.66
CA MET A 279 -15.82 14.17 19.82
C MET A 279 -15.21 15.54 20.11
N TRP A 280 -14.80 16.26 19.09
CA TRP A 280 -14.18 17.59 19.26
C TRP A 280 -15.22 18.64 19.70
N ARG A 281 -16.46 18.59 19.15
CA ARG A 281 -17.58 19.43 19.63
C ARG A 281 -17.95 19.16 21.07
N TRP A 282 -17.94 17.90 21.47
CA TRP A 282 -18.22 17.52 22.84
C TRP A 282 -17.15 18.01 23.80
N ARG A 283 -15.87 17.78 23.46
CA ARG A 283 -14.74 18.21 24.28
C ARG A 283 -14.58 19.74 24.38
N SER A 284 -14.91 20.49 23.34
CA SER A 284 -14.85 21.96 23.38
C SER A 284 -15.88 22.58 24.35
N LYS A 285 -16.91 21.83 24.72
CA LYS A 285 -17.90 22.28 25.71
C LYS A 285 -17.57 21.90 27.16
N MET A 286 -16.54 21.07 27.36
CA MET A 286 -16.10 20.71 28.71
C MET A 286 -15.38 21.89 29.35
N PRO A 287 -15.70 22.23 30.63
CA PRO A 287 -14.94 23.23 31.36
C PRO A 287 -13.48 22.78 31.44
N THR A 288 -12.55 23.67 31.13
CA THR A 288 -11.12 23.45 31.34
C THR A 288 -10.92 23.17 32.84
N ARG A 289 -10.79 21.91 33.22
CA ARG A 289 -10.26 21.57 34.55
C ARG A 289 -8.91 22.20 34.64
N GLY A 290 -8.78 23.20 35.53
CA GLY A 290 -7.61 24.03 35.68
C GLY A 290 -6.34 23.15 35.68
N VAL A 291 -5.45 23.48 34.76
CA VAL A 291 -4.07 23.03 34.82
C VAL A 291 -3.44 23.87 35.92
N THR A 292 -3.54 23.36 37.14
CA THR A 292 -2.71 23.81 38.26
C THR A 292 -1.40 23.03 38.25
#